data_9d5edb4c6ce0927ab8b9f2dd8e2e8af8
#
_entry.id   9d5edb4c6ce0927ab8b9f2dd8e2e8af8
#
_cell.length_a   1.000
_cell.length_b   1.000
_cell.length_c   1.000
_cell.angle_alpha   90.00
_cell.angle_beta   90.00
_cell.angle_gamma   90.00
#
_symmetry.space_group_name_H-M   'P 1'
#
loop_
_entity.id
_entity.type
_entity.pdbx_description
1 polymer ?
#
loop_
_entity_poly.entity_id
_entity_poly.type
_entity_poly.pdbx_seq_one_letter_code
_entity_poly.pdbx_strand_id
1 'polypeptide(L)'
;MIRSIKIIFLICINIVSFTLAGTDGTIRGRVTDEESMELPGATIYLPELGIGAAADPEGNFIILNIPVGKYDVVVQMVGYQKKTYKEVQVVMDQTVWLNPILPVAAVEGDEVEVMGTRPLVERGATSKKITVDKEAIQSLPIRDMSELYSLQSGVVKVESK
;
A
#
# COMPACT_ATOMS: atom_id res chain seq x y z
N MET A 1 55.52 -1.56 -5.29
CA MET A 1 54.45 -0.87 -6.03
C MET A 1 53.35 -1.82 -6.50
N ILE A 2 53.58 -2.94 -7.18
CA ILE A 2 52.56 -3.88 -7.69
C ILE A 2 51.73 -4.53 -6.59
N ARG A 3 52.28 -4.84 -5.41
CA ARG A 3 51.55 -5.41 -4.28
C ARG A 3 50.55 -4.43 -3.66
N SER A 4 50.90 -3.16 -3.58
CA SER A 4 50.01 -2.10 -3.04
C SER A 4 48.85 -1.81 -4.01
N ILE A 5 49.06 -1.85 -5.32
CA ILE A 5 48.01 -1.67 -6.33
C ILE A 5 46.99 -2.82 -6.26
N LYS A 6 47.41 -4.08 -6.05
CA LYS A 6 46.50 -5.21 -5.91
C LYS A 6 45.64 -5.11 -4.66
N ILE A 7 46.16 -4.59 -3.55
CA ILE A 7 45.43 -4.38 -2.30
C ILE A 7 44.39 -3.29 -2.48
N ILE A 8 44.73 -2.18 -3.13
CA ILE A 8 43.80 -1.08 -3.43
C ILE A 8 42.67 -1.56 -4.35
N PHE A 9 42.98 -2.35 -5.38
CA PHE A 9 42.00 -2.92 -6.29
C PHE A 9 41.03 -3.90 -5.57
N LEU A 10 41.54 -4.70 -4.64
CA LEU A 10 40.72 -5.63 -3.82
C LEU A 10 39.79 -4.87 -2.85
N ILE A 11 40.24 -3.73 -2.30
CA ILE A 11 39.42 -2.87 -1.43
C ILE A 11 38.35 -2.14 -2.24
N CYS A 12 38.65 -1.66 -3.44
CA CYS A 12 37.67 -1.01 -4.33
C CYS A 12 36.54 -1.98 -4.75
N ILE A 13 36.84 -3.25 -4.98
CA ILE A 13 35.81 -4.26 -5.34
C ILE A 13 34.82 -4.47 -4.20
N ASN A 14 35.26 -4.39 -2.93
CA ASN A 14 34.37 -4.55 -1.77
C ASN A 14 33.44 -3.34 -1.55
N ILE A 15 33.83 -2.12 -1.98
CA ILE A 15 33.04 -0.90 -1.76
C ILE A 15 31.85 -0.83 -2.74
N VAL A 16 31.95 -1.43 -3.92
CA VAL A 16 30.91 -1.42 -4.95
C VAL A 16 29.70 -2.30 -4.59
N SER A 17 29.84 -3.25 -3.65
CA SER A 17 28.75 -4.18 -3.30
C SER A 17 27.71 -3.60 -2.33
N PHE A 18 27.83 -2.37 -1.86
CA PHE A 18 27.02 -1.82 -0.77
C PHE A 18 25.88 -0.87 -1.21
N THR A 19 25.60 -0.71 -2.52
CA THR A 19 24.66 0.29 -3.01
C THR A 19 23.36 -0.27 -3.60
N LEU A 20 22.98 -1.50 -3.27
CA LEU A 20 21.65 -2.02 -3.57
C LEU A 20 20.73 -1.88 -2.34
N ALA A 21 20.55 -0.64 -1.88
CA ALA A 21 19.41 -0.32 -1.03
C ALA A 21 18.16 -0.41 -1.94
N GLY A 22 17.35 -1.44 -1.75
CA GLY A 22 16.12 -1.61 -2.50
C GLY A 22 15.20 -0.41 -2.27
N THR A 23 14.69 0.16 -3.34
CA THR A 23 13.71 1.25 -3.33
C THR A 23 12.30 0.69 -3.54
N ASP A 24 12.05 -0.51 -3.01
CA ASP A 24 10.90 -1.31 -3.35
C ASP A 24 9.86 -1.30 -2.23
N GLY A 25 8.60 -1.42 -2.60
CA GLY A 25 7.48 -1.63 -1.69
C GLY A 25 6.91 -3.03 -1.84
N THR A 26 5.85 -3.28 -1.08
CA THR A 26 5.16 -4.57 -1.03
C THR A 26 3.66 -4.35 -1.16
N ILE A 27 2.97 -5.19 -1.91
CA ILE A 27 1.50 -5.29 -1.89
C ILE A 27 1.13 -6.63 -1.27
N ARG A 28 0.23 -6.63 -0.30
CA ARG A 28 -0.31 -7.84 0.31
C ARG A 28 -1.77 -7.69 0.67
N GLY A 29 -2.45 -8.81 0.85
CA GLY A 29 -3.85 -8.79 1.28
C GLY A 29 -4.48 -10.16 1.21
N ARG A 30 -5.81 -10.18 1.18
CA ARG A 30 -6.60 -11.39 1.05
C ARG A 30 -7.66 -11.20 -0.02
N VAL A 31 -7.81 -12.18 -0.88
CA VAL A 31 -8.86 -12.22 -1.91
C VAL A 31 -10.05 -13.00 -1.37
N THR A 32 -11.22 -12.41 -1.46
CA THR A 32 -12.48 -13.05 -1.07
C THR A 32 -13.55 -12.83 -2.13
N ASP A 33 -14.63 -13.59 -2.05
CA ASP A 33 -15.86 -13.31 -2.80
C ASP A 33 -16.82 -12.37 -2.01
N GLU A 34 -17.99 -12.12 -2.56
CA GLU A 34 -19.03 -11.27 -1.94
C GLU A 34 -19.63 -11.90 -0.67
N GLU A 35 -19.52 -13.20 -0.50
CA GLU A 35 -19.97 -13.96 0.68
C GLU A 35 -18.86 -14.07 1.75
N SER A 36 -17.71 -13.40 1.53
CA SER A 36 -16.51 -13.42 2.38
C SER A 36 -15.80 -14.78 2.42
N MET A 37 -16.04 -15.64 1.42
CA MET A 37 -15.28 -16.88 1.27
C MET A 37 -13.92 -16.57 0.65
N GLU A 38 -12.89 -17.23 1.16
CA GLU A 38 -11.54 -17.10 0.64
C GLU A 38 -11.43 -17.69 -0.77
N LEU A 39 -10.65 -17.05 -1.63
CA LEU A 39 -10.45 -17.47 -3.02
C LEU A 39 -9.02 -17.98 -3.25
N PRO A 40 -8.73 -19.25 -2.89
CA PRO A 40 -7.42 -19.84 -3.11
C PRO A 40 -7.11 -19.95 -4.61
N GLY A 41 -5.86 -19.65 -4.99
CA GLY A 41 -5.42 -19.70 -6.37
C GLY A 41 -5.84 -18.50 -7.23
N ALA A 42 -6.51 -17.51 -6.66
CA ALA A 42 -6.72 -16.25 -7.35
C ALA A 42 -5.37 -15.65 -7.76
N THR A 43 -5.29 -15.10 -8.96
CA THR A 43 -4.06 -14.51 -9.50
C THR A 43 -4.13 -13.00 -9.39
N ILE A 44 -3.13 -12.42 -8.76
CA ILE A 44 -2.94 -10.98 -8.58
C ILE A 44 -1.68 -10.59 -9.33
N TYR A 45 -1.76 -9.64 -10.25
CA TYR A 45 -0.58 -9.23 -11.02
C TYR A 45 -0.60 -7.76 -11.41
N LEU A 46 0.58 -7.21 -11.65
CA LEU A 46 0.82 -5.87 -12.15
C LEU A 46 1.23 -5.97 -13.62
N PRO A 47 0.35 -5.65 -14.57
CA PRO A 47 0.62 -5.80 -16.01
C PRO A 47 1.86 -5.02 -16.48
N GLU A 48 2.05 -3.82 -15.94
CA GLU A 48 3.15 -2.93 -16.33
C GLU A 48 4.53 -3.48 -15.98
N LEU A 49 4.62 -4.25 -14.90
CA LEU A 49 5.88 -4.82 -14.40
C LEU A 49 6.03 -6.31 -14.75
N GLY A 50 4.96 -6.97 -15.14
CA GLY A 50 4.95 -8.40 -15.41
C GLY A 50 5.18 -9.26 -14.16
N ILE A 51 4.93 -8.73 -12.97
CA ILE A 51 5.08 -9.42 -11.68
C ILE A 51 3.72 -9.68 -11.05
N GLY A 52 3.63 -10.74 -10.24
CA GLY A 52 2.39 -11.09 -9.56
C GLY A 52 2.58 -12.22 -8.56
N ALA A 53 1.47 -12.61 -7.93
CA ALA A 53 1.40 -13.72 -6.99
C ALA A 53 0.06 -14.46 -7.16
N ALA A 54 0.02 -15.70 -6.70
CA ALA A 54 -1.20 -16.45 -6.50
C ALA A 54 -1.59 -16.41 -5.01
N ALA A 55 -2.89 -16.40 -4.74
CA ALA A 55 -3.41 -16.50 -3.39
C ALA A 55 -3.19 -17.92 -2.82
N ASP A 56 -2.83 -17.99 -1.55
CA ASP A 56 -2.67 -19.22 -0.79
C ASP A 56 -4.04 -19.88 -0.46
N PRO A 57 -4.08 -21.06 0.22
CA PRO A 57 -5.34 -21.72 0.57
C PRO A 57 -6.29 -20.86 1.43
N GLU A 58 -5.77 -19.92 2.17
CA GLU A 58 -6.51 -18.96 3.00
C GLU A 58 -6.83 -17.64 2.24
N GLY A 59 -6.58 -17.61 0.93
CA GLY A 59 -6.82 -16.45 0.07
C GLY A 59 -5.80 -15.32 0.21
N ASN A 60 -4.75 -15.46 1.04
CA ASN A 60 -3.77 -14.40 1.23
C ASN A 60 -2.77 -14.39 0.07
N PHE A 61 -2.27 -13.21 -0.24
CA PHE A 61 -1.22 -13.03 -1.23
C PHE A 61 -0.20 -11.98 -0.79
N ILE A 62 1.00 -12.06 -1.37
CA ILE A 62 2.06 -11.08 -1.19
C ILE A 62 2.85 -10.92 -2.49
N ILE A 63 3.05 -9.68 -2.92
CA ILE A 63 3.90 -9.31 -4.05
C ILE A 63 5.01 -8.42 -3.50
N LEU A 64 6.25 -8.88 -3.63
CA LEU A 64 7.45 -8.24 -3.12
C LEU A 64 8.21 -7.51 -4.23
N ASN A 65 9.14 -6.64 -3.84
CA ASN A 65 10.08 -5.96 -4.74
C ASN A 65 9.38 -5.17 -5.85
N ILE A 66 8.35 -4.41 -5.48
CA ILE A 66 7.64 -3.54 -6.41
C ILE A 66 8.30 -2.16 -6.36
N PRO A 67 8.86 -1.65 -7.46
CA PRO A 67 9.42 -0.31 -7.50
C PRO A 67 8.42 0.76 -7.05
N VAL A 68 8.91 1.85 -6.47
CA VAL A 68 8.06 2.98 -6.08
C VAL A 68 7.36 3.54 -7.30
N GLY A 69 6.04 3.68 -7.23
CA GLY A 69 5.25 4.17 -8.35
C GLY A 69 3.74 4.01 -8.13
N LYS A 70 2.99 4.24 -9.18
CA LYS A 70 1.57 3.94 -9.27
C LYS A 70 1.38 2.88 -10.32
N TYR A 71 0.64 1.84 -9.99
CA TYR A 71 0.44 0.68 -10.85
C TYR A 71 -1.02 0.23 -10.84
N ASP A 72 -1.45 -0.33 -11.95
CA ASP A 72 -2.70 -1.04 -12.02
C ASP A 72 -2.50 -2.47 -11.49
N VAL A 73 -3.35 -2.89 -10.55
CA VAL A 73 -3.33 -4.24 -9.99
C VAL A 73 -4.55 -5.00 -10.49
N VAL A 74 -4.29 -6.04 -11.24
CA VAL A 74 -5.33 -6.91 -11.81
C VAL A 74 -5.48 -8.15 -10.94
N VAL A 75 -6.72 -8.48 -10.61
CA VAL A 75 -7.08 -9.68 -9.84
C VAL A 75 -8.06 -10.49 -10.65
N GLN A 76 -7.76 -11.78 -10.82
CA GLN A 76 -8.59 -12.69 -11.60
C GLN A 76 -8.63 -14.09 -10.99
N MET A 77 -9.75 -14.75 -11.15
CA MET A 77 -9.94 -16.18 -10.82
C MET A 77 -10.96 -16.80 -11.76
N VAL A 78 -10.79 -18.08 -12.07
CA VAL A 78 -11.76 -18.83 -12.89
C VAL A 78 -13.11 -18.89 -12.20
N GLY A 79 -14.18 -18.52 -12.90
CA GLY A 79 -15.55 -18.44 -12.33
C GLY A 79 -15.90 -17.11 -11.67
N TYR A 80 -14.97 -16.16 -11.62
CA TYR A 80 -15.17 -14.83 -11.05
C TYR A 80 -14.89 -13.74 -12.08
N GLN A 81 -15.51 -12.58 -11.89
CA GLN A 81 -15.24 -11.42 -12.72
C GLN A 81 -13.84 -10.87 -12.43
N LYS A 82 -13.08 -10.57 -13.49
CA LYS A 82 -11.79 -9.89 -13.40
C LYS A 82 -11.99 -8.49 -12.84
N LYS A 83 -11.15 -8.09 -11.89
CA LYS A 83 -11.21 -6.77 -11.27
C LYS A 83 -9.86 -6.07 -11.37
N THR A 84 -9.89 -4.80 -11.78
CA THR A 84 -8.68 -3.96 -11.91
C THR A 84 -8.75 -2.81 -10.93
N TYR A 85 -7.74 -2.71 -10.07
CA TYR A 85 -7.53 -1.60 -9.15
C TYR A 85 -6.53 -0.64 -9.77
N LYS A 86 -6.99 0.54 -10.18
CA LYS A 86 -6.17 1.52 -10.86
C LYS A 86 -5.37 2.40 -9.90
N GLU A 87 -4.20 2.83 -10.36
CA GLU A 87 -3.34 3.79 -9.66
C GLU A 87 -3.01 3.42 -8.21
N VAL A 88 -2.81 2.14 -7.90
CA VAL A 88 -2.36 1.70 -6.58
C VAL A 88 -0.96 2.28 -6.32
N GLN A 89 -0.85 3.15 -5.32
CA GLN A 89 0.41 3.81 -5.00
C GLN A 89 1.29 2.92 -4.12
N VAL A 90 2.45 2.56 -4.63
CA VAL A 90 3.51 1.83 -3.92
C VAL A 90 4.56 2.83 -3.43
N VAL A 91 4.88 2.76 -2.14
CA VAL A 91 5.86 3.62 -1.47
C VAL A 91 7.01 2.78 -0.94
N MET A 92 8.21 3.35 -0.92
CA MET A 92 9.43 2.71 -0.40
C MET A 92 9.24 2.18 1.02
N ASP A 93 9.71 0.96 1.27
CA ASP A 93 9.69 0.29 2.57
C ASP A 93 8.29 0.18 3.21
N GLN A 94 7.23 0.37 2.42
CA GLN A 94 5.87 0.27 2.90
C GLN A 94 5.12 -0.92 2.31
N THR A 95 4.19 -1.43 3.10
CA THR A 95 3.24 -2.45 2.66
C THR A 95 1.90 -1.80 2.35
N VAL A 96 1.47 -1.93 1.10
CA VAL A 96 0.12 -1.57 0.66
C VAL A 96 -0.80 -2.76 0.93
N TRP A 97 -1.86 -2.53 1.69
CA TRP A 97 -2.87 -3.54 1.94
C TRP A 97 -3.99 -3.42 0.91
N LEU A 98 -4.21 -4.49 0.15
CA LEU A 98 -5.25 -4.57 -0.86
C LEU A 98 -6.07 -5.85 -0.60
N ASN A 99 -7.35 -5.71 -0.28
CA ASN A 99 -8.26 -6.83 -0.05
C ASN A 99 -9.33 -6.87 -1.16
N PRO A 100 -9.04 -7.54 -2.27
CA PRO A 100 -9.96 -7.64 -3.39
C PRO A 100 -11.18 -8.50 -3.03
N ILE A 101 -12.36 -8.03 -3.44
CA ILE A 101 -13.59 -8.81 -3.42
C ILE A 101 -13.97 -9.05 -4.87
N LEU A 102 -14.05 -10.31 -5.30
CA LEU A 102 -14.43 -10.71 -6.65
C LEU A 102 -15.88 -11.19 -6.68
N PRO A 103 -16.73 -10.57 -7.48
CA PRO A 103 -18.07 -11.09 -7.72
C PRO A 103 -18.02 -12.35 -8.59
N VAL A 104 -18.95 -13.27 -8.38
CA VAL A 104 -19.10 -14.45 -9.22
C VAL A 104 -19.46 -14.01 -10.65
N ALA A 105 -18.81 -14.59 -11.64
CA ALA A 105 -19.13 -14.31 -13.03
C ALA A 105 -20.49 -14.96 -13.37
N ALA A 106 -21.54 -14.14 -13.42
CA ALA A 106 -22.88 -14.60 -13.78
C ALA A 106 -22.99 -14.97 -15.28
N VAL A 107 -22.16 -14.33 -16.12
CA VAL A 107 -21.99 -14.62 -17.56
C VAL A 107 -20.63 -14.06 -17.99
N GLU A 108 -19.90 -14.76 -18.85
CA GLU A 108 -18.61 -14.33 -19.40
C GLU A 108 -18.70 -12.93 -20.03
N GLY A 109 -17.94 -11.94 -19.53
CA GLY A 109 -17.69 -10.79 -20.36
C GLY A 109 -17.42 -9.41 -19.80
N ASP A 110 -17.72 -9.06 -18.58
CA ASP A 110 -17.49 -7.66 -18.13
C ASP A 110 -16.38 -7.53 -17.08
N GLU A 111 -15.33 -6.77 -17.47
CA GLU A 111 -14.28 -6.33 -16.56
C GLU A 111 -14.83 -5.20 -15.68
N VAL A 112 -14.84 -5.40 -14.37
CA VAL A 112 -15.19 -4.35 -13.41
C VAL A 112 -13.95 -3.51 -13.11
N GLU A 113 -13.95 -2.28 -13.62
CA GLU A 113 -12.92 -1.29 -13.33
C GLU A 113 -13.24 -0.54 -12.02
N VAL A 114 -12.39 -0.69 -11.01
CA VAL A 114 -12.52 0.03 -9.75
C VAL A 114 -11.44 1.09 -9.67
N MET A 115 -11.83 2.35 -9.69
CA MET A 115 -10.92 3.46 -9.38
C MET A 115 -10.43 3.31 -7.94
N GLY A 116 -9.11 3.25 -7.78
CA GLY A 116 -8.46 3.07 -6.48
C GLY A 116 -8.82 4.17 -5.50
N THR A 117 -9.81 3.92 -4.66
CA THR A 117 -9.99 4.71 -3.45
C THR A 117 -8.93 4.24 -2.47
N ARG A 118 -8.07 5.14 -2.00
CA ARG A 118 -6.99 4.86 -1.05
C ARG A 118 -7.46 3.89 0.03
N PRO A 119 -6.83 2.73 0.24
CA PRO A 119 -7.01 1.98 1.46
C PRO A 119 -6.31 2.74 2.58
N LEU A 120 -7.06 3.51 3.34
CA LEU A 120 -6.62 4.22 4.53
C LEU A 120 -6.58 3.23 5.70
N VAL A 121 -5.58 2.36 5.73
CA VAL A 121 -5.22 1.63 6.94
C VAL A 121 -3.71 1.60 7.08
N GLU A 122 -3.15 2.69 7.60
CA GLU A 122 -1.82 2.68 8.20
C GLU A 122 -1.88 1.90 9.52
N ARG A 123 -1.62 0.61 9.50
CA ARG A 123 -1.32 -0.14 10.72
C ARG A 123 0.17 0.00 11.01
N GLY A 124 0.51 0.93 11.90
CA GLY A 124 1.88 1.09 12.36
C GLY A 124 2.31 2.48 12.79
N ALA A 125 1.49 3.49 12.56
CA ALA A 125 1.78 4.81 13.09
C ALA A 125 1.30 4.93 14.54
N THR A 126 2.21 4.94 15.50
CA THR A 126 1.96 5.30 16.91
C THR A 126 1.59 6.78 17.08
N SER A 127 1.51 7.52 15.98
CA SER A 127 1.10 8.92 15.96
C SER A 127 -0.30 9.05 15.35
N LYS A 128 -1.26 9.46 16.15
CA LYS A 128 -2.63 9.75 15.71
C LYS A 128 -2.62 10.99 14.82
N LYS A 129 -2.48 10.80 13.50
CA LYS A 129 -2.59 11.89 12.54
C LYS A 129 -4.07 12.16 12.30
N ILE A 130 -4.58 13.24 12.87
CA ILE A 130 -5.95 13.70 12.64
C ILE A 130 -5.90 14.60 11.40
N THR A 131 -6.43 14.10 10.28
CA THR A 131 -6.66 14.93 9.10
C THR A 131 -8.07 15.51 9.22
N VAL A 132 -8.18 16.81 9.36
CA VAL A 132 -9.46 17.51 9.39
C VAL A 132 -9.71 18.10 8.01
N ASP A 133 -10.79 17.70 7.38
CA ASP A 133 -11.19 18.23 6.08
C ASP A 133 -11.61 19.72 6.20
N LYS A 134 -11.23 20.48 5.17
CA LYS A 134 -11.44 21.94 5.13
C LYS A 134 -12.92 22.31 5.19
N GLU A 135 -13.79 21.45 4.62
CA GLU A 135 -15.23 21.61 4.67
C GLU A 135 -15.80 21.36 6.06
N ALA A 136 -15.23 20.44 6.82
CA ALA A 136 -15.65 20.16 8.20
C ALA A 136 -15.35 21.34 9.14
N ILE A 137 -14.27 22.10 8.90
CA ILE A 137 -13.91 23.28 9.71
C ILE A 137 -14.90 24.42 9.47
N GLN A 138 -15.41 24.58 8.24
CA GLN A 138 -16.33 25.66 7.90
C GLN A 138 -17.75 25.45 8.45
N SER A 139 -18.12 24.23 8.81
CA SER A 139 -19.43 23.90 9.38
C SER A 139 -19.48 23.98 10.91
N LEU A 140 -18.35 24.16 11.58
CA LEU A 140 -18.29 24.26 13.03
C LEU A 140 -18.50 25.72 13.46
N PRO A 141 -19.40 25.99 14.43
CA PRO A 141 -19.63 27.34 14.95
C PRO A 141 -18.51 27.78 15.90
N ILE A 142 -17.26 27.64 15.48
CA ILE A 142 -16.08 27.96 16.29
C ILE A 142 -15.58 29.36 15.91
N ARG A 143 -15.52 30.25 16.88
CA ARG A 143 -15.11 31.67 16.70
C ARG A 143 -13.60 31.87 16.82
N ASP A 144 -12.85 30.86 17.34
CA ASP A 144 -11.42 31.01 17.58
C ASP A 144 -10.72 29.65 17.47
N MET A 145 -9.54 29.63 16.86
CA MET A 145 -8.69 28.45 16.72
C MET A 145 -8.26 27.81 18.04
N SER A 146 -8.24 28.60 19.12
CA SER A 146 -7.92 28.10 20.46
C SER A 146 -8.98 27.16 21.04
N GLU A 147 -10.21 27.26 20.58
CA GLU A 147 -11.33 26.41 20.98
C GLU A 147 -11.22 25.00 20.37
N LEU A 148 -10.64 24.91 19.18
CA LEU A 148 -10.43 23.64 18.47
C LEU A 148 -9.44 22.72 19.21
N TYR A 149 -8.43 23.29 19.83
CA TYR A 149 -7.45 22.54 20.62
C TYR A 149 -8.02 22.03 21.96
N SER A 150 -9.02 22.72 22.53
CA SER A 150 -9.64 22.32 23.80
C SER A 150 -10.58 21.10 23.65
N LEU A 151 -11.06 20.80 22.45
CA LEU A 151 -11.90 19.64 22.15
C LEU A 151 -11.09 18.33 22.05
N GLN A 152 -9.76 18.43 22.01
CA GLN A 152 -8.89 17.27 21.91
C GLN A 152 -8.60 16.75 23.33
N SER A 153 -9.06 15.54 23.62
CA SER A 153 -8.83 14.91 24.93
C SER A 153 -7.33 14.73 25.18
N GLY A 154 -6.82 15.38 26.23
CA GLY A 154 -5.41 15.32 26.64
C GLY A 154 -4.62 16.64 26.53
N VAL A 155 -5.23 17.72 26.05
CA VAL A 155 -4.59 19.07 26.04
C VAL A 155 -5.00 19.85 27.25
N VAL A 156 -4.05 20.19 28.10
CA VAL A 156 -4.25 21.05 29.29
C VAL A 156 -3.93 22.50 28.92
N LYS A 157 -4.88 23.40 29.11
CA LYS A 157 -4.69 24.84 28.92
C LYS A 157 -3.83 25.39 30.06
N VAL A 158 -2.63 25.86 29.75
CA VAL A 158 -1.80 26.57 30.72
C VAL A 158 -2.12 28.07 30.59
N GLU A 159 -2.85 28.63 31.57
CA GLU A 159 -3.02 30.07 31.68
C GLU A 159 -1.74 30.66 32.29
N SER A 160 -1.03 31.48 31.53
CA SER A 160 0.03 32.34 32.06
C SER A 160 -0.61 33.56 32.68
N LYS A 161 -0.27 33.80 33.96
CA LYS A 161 -0.61 34.99 34.71
C LYS A 161 0.28 36.15 34.29
#